data_b022a8a230f353644fdd29de6b0067c2
#
_entry.id   b022a8a230f353644fdd29de6b0067c2
#
_cell.length_a   1.000
_cell.length_b   1.000
_cell.length_c   1.000
_cell.angle_alpha   90.00
_cell.angle_beta   90.00
_cell.angle_gamma   90.00
#
_symmetry.space_group_name_H-M   'P 1'
#
loop_
_entity.id
_entity.type
_entity.pdbx_description
1 polymer ?
#
loop_
_entity_poly.entity_id
_entity_poly.type
_entity_poly.pdbx_seq_one_letter_code
_entity_poly.pdbx_strand_id
1 'polypeptide(L)'
;MQDNDSVMSLSVIDSSKSSSDISKKNGSKKLSLNEYVLSITENGYGKRSSLSDFRVTNRGGKGIIGIVNSKRNGNVTSNLIVSDNDQIILSTDKGRVIRVQVKEIRIAGRNTQGVRIIKLSGEEKVVSAIKIDDNLIEWKIKRFTLEHLTP
;
A
#
# COMPACT_ATOMS: atom_id res chain seq x y z
N MET A 1 -20.13 10.09 4.87
CA MET A 1 -20.14 9.08 3.80
C MET A 1 -21.34 9.37 2.92
N GLN A 2 -21.20 9.30 1.63
CA GLN A 2 -22.32 9.35 0.69
C GLN A 2 -22.96 7.95 0.61
N ASP A 3 -24.20 7.84 0.16
CA ASP A 3 -24.99 6.58 0.25
C ASP A 3 -24.36 5.34 -0.44
N ASN A 4 -23.31 5.52 -1.26
CA ASN A 4 -22.60 4.45 -1.95
C ASN A 4 -21.10 4.35 -1.57
N ASP A 5 -20.67 5.03 -0.50
CA ASP A 5 -19.31 4.94 -0.03
C ASP A 5 -19.11 3.70 0.85
N SER A 6 -17.98 3.01 0.67
CA SER A 6 -17.55 1.90 1.53
C SER A 6 -16.13 2.10 2.03
N VAL A 7 -15.88 1.69 3.28
CA VAL A 7 -14.54 1.67 3.85
C VAL A 7 -13.82 0.43 3.33
N MET A 8 -12.76 0.63 2.56
CA MET A 8 -11.98 -0.47 1.95
C MET A 8 -10.82 -0.93 2.82
N SER A 9 -10.19 -0.02 3.56
CA SER A 9 -9.05 -0.36 4.43
C SER A 9 -8.87 0.66 5.53
N LEU A 10 -8.22 0.23 6.60
CA LEU A 10 -7.77 1.06 7.71
C LEU A 10 -6.31 0.71 8.02
N SER A 11 -5.46 1.71 8.15
CA SER A 11 -4.07 1.54 8.55
C SER A 11 -3.69 2.50 9.66
N VAL A 12 -2.94 2.01 10.64
CA VAL A 12 -2.41 2.83 11.73
C VAL A 12 -1.01 3.29 11.38
N ILE A 13 -0.74 4.58 11.54
CA ILE A 13 0.55 5.19 11.29
C ILE A 13 1.11 5.66 12.63
N ASP A 14 2.30 5.17 12.99
CA ASP A 14 2.99 5.59 14.19
C ASP A 14 3.72 6.91 13.94
N SER A 15 3.18 7.99 14.49
CA SER A 15 3.77 9.33 14.37
C SER A 15 5.05 9.51 15.19
N SER A 16 5.37 8.60 16.11
CA SER A 16 6.58 8.68 16.94
C SER A 16 7.86 8.31 16.17
N LYS A 17 7.71 7.55 15.08
CA LYS A 17 8.83 7.17 14.18
C LYS A 17 9.22 8.27 13.19
N SER A 18 8.56 9.42 13.21
CA SER A 18 8.97 10.58 12.42
C SER A 18 10.27 11.16 13.01
N SER A 19 11.40 10.75 12.43
CA SER A 19 12.70 11.35 12.76
C SER A 19 12.69 12.87 12.54
N SER A 20 13.31 13.53 13.42
CA SER A 20 13.66 14.89 13.77
C SER A 20 13.82 16.01 12.72
N ASP A 21 13.33 15.88 11.50
CA ASP A 21 13.38 16.97 10.51
C ASP A 21 12.02 17.65 10.34
N ILE A 22 11.62 18.35 11.40
CA ILE A 22 10.48 19.27 11.35
C ILE A 22 10.99 20.57 10.71
N SER A 23 11.01 20.66 9.41
CA SER A 23 11.10 21.96 8.74
C SER A 23 9.75 22.67 8.88
N LYS A 24 9.70 23.58 9.87
CA LYS A 24 8.60 24.52 10.06
C LYS A 24 8.52 25.48 8.87
N LYS A 25 7.76 25.12 7.82
CA LYS A 25 7.20 26.09 6.89
C LYS A 25 5.71 25.79 6.73
N ASN A 26 4.90 26.75 7.19
CA ASN A 26 3.44 26.81 7.04
C ASN A 26 2.61 25.69 7.72
N GLY A 27 2.61 25.66 9.07
CA GLY A 27 1.46 25.16 9.86
C GLY A 27 0.99 23.70 9.67
N SER A 28 1.50 22.97 8.72
CA SER A 28 1.12 21.58 8.45
C SER A 28 2.24 20.64 8.86
N LYS A 29 1.96 19.78 9.81
CA LYS A 29 2.89 18.75 10.27
C LYS A 29 3.11 17.76 9.11
N LYS A 30 4.27 17.84 8.45
CA LYS A 30 4.65 16.95 7.35
C LYS A 30 5.37 15.75 7.96
N LEU A 31 4.81 14.56 7.79
CA LEU A 31 5.47 13.31 8.16
C LEU A 31 6.56 13.00 7.11
N SER A 32 7.84 13.06 7.50
CA SER A 32 8.93 12.58 6.66
C SER A 32 9.25 11.13 7.05
N LEU A 33 8.52 10.21 6.51
CA LEU A 33 8.80 8.79 6.59
C LEU A 33 9.11 8.31 5.16
N ASN A 34 10.11 7.44 5.01
CA ASN A 34 10.34 6.69 3.77
C ASN A 34 9.23 5.62 3.60
N GLU A 35 8.01 6.00 3.93
CA GLU A 35 6.82 5.17 3.85
C GLU A 35 5.88 5.73 2.79
N TYR A 36 5.20 4.83 2.14
CA TYR A 36 4.29 5.12 1.05
C TYR A 36 2.93 4.51 1.33
N VAL A 37 1.90 5.18 0.84
CA VAL A 37 0.58 4.58 0.67
C VAL A 37 0.57 3.88 -0.68
N LEU A 38 0.54 2.56 -0.67
CA LEU A 38 0.36 1.73 -1.86
C LEU A 38 -1.12 1.51 -2.08
N SER A 39 -1.65 2.05 -3.17
CA SER A 39 -3.04 1.84 -3.60
C SER A 39 -3.07 0.84 -4.75
N ILE A 40 -3.94 -0.16 -4.65
CA ILE A 40 -4.12 -1.22 -5.65
C ILE A 40 -5.59 -1.29 -6.05
N THR A 41 -5.84 -1.47 -7.33
CA THR A 41 -7.19 -1.53 -7.90
C THR A 41 -7.50 -2.89 -8.50
N GLU A 42 -8.79 -3.20 -8.64
CA GLU A 42 -9.30 -4.48 -9.12
C GLU A 42 -8.79 -4.88 -10.51
N ASN A 43 -8.49 -3.92 -11.39
CA ASN A 43 -7.96 -4.19 -12.73
C ASN A 43 -6.43 -4.33 -12.77
N GLY A 44 -5.77 -4.49 -11.61
CA GLY A 44 -4.33 -4.73 -11.51
C GLY A 44 -3.46 -3.49 -11.70
N TYR A 45 -4.02 -2.30 -11.52
CA TYR A 45 -3.28 -1.06 -11.48
C TYR A 45 -2.98 -0.65 -10.03
N GLY A 46 -1.97 0.17 -9.86
CA GLY A 46 -1.65 0.73 -8.56
C GLY A 46 -0.48 1.69 -8.63
N LYS A 47 -0.16 2.26 -7.49
CA LYS A 47 0.93 3.21 -7.32
C LYS A 47 1.33 3.34 -5.87
N ARG A 48 2.53 3.85 -5.64
CA ARG A 48 2.99 4.33 -4.36
C ARG A 48 2.86 5.86 -4.31
N SER A 49 2.22 6.41 -3.30
CA SER A 49 2.23 7.85 -3.03
C SER A 49 2.93 8.10 -1.71
N SER A 50 3.79 9.13 -1.66
CA SER A 50 4.48 9.47 -0.41
C SER A 50 3.48 9.71 0.71
N LEU A 51 3.72 9.15 1.89
CA LEU A 51 2.87 9.40 3.05
C LEU A 51 2.81 10.90 3.39
N SER A 52 3.86 11.64 3.08
CA SER A 52 3.91 13.10 3.26
C SER A 52 2.91 13.88 2.38
N ASP A 53 2.39 13.27 1.32
CA ASP A 53 1.36 13.88 0.48
C ASP A 53 -0.03 13.85 1.14
N PHE A 54 -0.21 13.06 2.20
CA PHE A 54 -1.44 12.94 2.96
C PHE A 54 -1.37 13.84 4.20
N ARG A 55 -2.21 14.87 4.21
CA ARG A 55 -2.27 15.80 5.35
C ARG A 55 -3.01 15.17 6.53
N VAL A 56 -2.57 15.50 7.72
CA VAL A 56 -3.35 15.22 8.94
C VAL A 56 -4.55 16.17 8.97
N THR A 57 -5.76 15.64 9.11
CA THR A 57 -7.01 16.39 9.15
C THR A 57 -7.75 16.15 10.47
N ASN A 58 -8.56 17.10 10.87
CA ASN A 58 -9.46 16.95 12.01
C ASN A 58 -10.69 16.08 11.65
N ARG A 59 -11.45 15.69 12.66
CA ARG A 59 -12.71 14.97 12.47
C ARG A 59 -13.70 15.76 11.60
N GLY A 60 -14.53 15.06 10.85
CA GLY A 60 -15.57 15.66 10.00
C GLY A 60 -15.07 16.28 8.70
N GLY A 61 -13.80 16.09 8.34
CA GLY A 61 -13.26 16.50 7.05
C GLY A 61 -13.83 15.69 5.89
N LYS A 62 -13.81 16.27 4.68
CA LYS A 62 -14.25 15.61 3.43
C LYS A 62 -13.27 14.54 2.92
N GLY A 63 -12.12 14.36 3.56
CA GLY A 63 -11.05 13.50 3.08
C GLY A 63 -10.26 14.12 1.92
N ILE A 64 -9.39 13.31 1.32
CA ILE A 64 -8.56 13.68 0.16
C ILE A 64 -8.51 12.51 -0.81
N ILE A 65 -8.39 12.83 -2.11
CA ILE A 65 -8.24 11.80 -3.15
C ILE A 65 -6.88 11.12 -3.01
N GLY A 66 -6.88 9.82 -2.83
CA GLY A 66 -5.66 9.00 -2.81
C GLY A 66 -5.29 8.46 -4.18
N ILE A 67 -6.26 8.07 -4.99
CA ILE A 67 -6.11 7.57 -6.35
C ILE A 67 -7.33 8.00 -7.18
N VAL A 68 -7.13 8.26 -8.47
CA VAL A 68 -8.23 8.57 -9.39
C VAL A 68 -8.74 7.27 -10.01
N ASN A 69 -9.98 6.91 -9.72
CA ASN A 69 -10.64 5.75 -10.32
C ASN A 69 -11.14 6.06 -11.74
N SER A 70 -11.08 5.07 -12.61
CA SER A 70 -11.57 5.13 -13.99
C SER A 70 -11.98 3.73 -14.45
N LYS A 71 -12.64 3.64 -15.61
CA LYS A 71 -12.95 2.33 -16.22
C LYS A 71 -11.69 1.48 -16.46
N ARG A 72 -10.55 2.11 -16.68
CA ARG A 72 -9.27 1.44 -16.93
C ARG A 72 -8.74 0.71 -15.70
N ASN A 73 -8.66 1.39 -14.57
CA ASN A 73 -8.08 0.83 -13.35
C ASN A 73 -9.12 0.20 -12.41
N GLY A 74 -10.39 0.55 -12.53
CA GLY A 74 -11.46 0.03 -11.68
C GLY A 74 -11.46 0.60 -10.28
N ASN A 75 -12.15 -0.10 -9.38
CA ASN A 75 -12.26 0.31 -7.98
C ASN A 75 -11.01 -0.06 -7.17
N VAL A 76 -10.74 0.68 -6.11
CA VAL A 76 -9.68 0.35 -5.15
C VAL A 76 -10.06 -0.92 -4.40
N THR A 77 -9.12 -1.87 -4.31
CA THR A 77 -9.28 -3.11 -3.53
C THR A 77 -8.46 -3.10 -2.26
N SER A 78 -7.31 -2.44 -2.27
CA SER A 78 -6.41 -2.41 -1.12
C SER A 78 -5.60 -1.12 -1.05
N ASN A 79 -5.40 -0.63 0.18
CA ASN A 79 -4.41 0.39 0.50
C ASN A 79 -3.53 -0.11 1.63
N LEU A 80 -2.22 -0.05 1.46
CA LEU A 80 -1.23 -0.57 2.39
C LEU A 80 -0.16 0.49 2.68
N ILE A 81 0.31 0.56 3.92
CA ILE A 81 1.51 1.33 4.25
C ILE A 81 2.73 0.46 4.02
N VAL A 82 3.62 0.91 3.16
CA VAL A 82 4.77 0.14 2.69
C VAL A 82 6.03 0.98 2.62
N SER A 83 7.18 0.31 2.73
CA SER A 83 8.52 0.86 2.49
C SER A 83 9.12 0.26 1.21
N ASP A 84 10.23 0.79 0.73
CA ASP A 84 10.90 0.29 -0.49
C ASP A 84 11.33 -1.19 -0.40
N ASN A 85 11.69 -1.65 0.77
CA ASN A 85 12.18 -3.01 1.00
C ASN A 85 11.06 -4.04 1.20
N ASP A 86 9.83 -3.58 1.32
CA ASP A 86 8.69 -4.49 1.51
C ASP A 86 8.35 -5.24 0.23
N GLN A 87 7.65 -6.34 0.41
CA GLN A 87 7.05 -7.12 -0.65
C GLN A 87 5.57 -7.28 -0.39
N ILE A 88 4.82 -7.47 -1.46
CA ILE A 88 3.38 -7.70 -1.40
C ILE A 88 3.01 -8.97 -2.13
N ILE A 89 1.97 -9.62 -1.67
CA ILE A 89 1.27 -10.68 -2.38
C ILE A 89 -0.07 -10.12 -2.84
N LEU A 90 -0.33 -10.26 -4.13
CA LEU A 90 -1.63 -10.00 -4.76
C LEU A 90 -2.33 -11.32 -5.00
N SER A 91 -3.61 -11.40 -4.70
CA SER A 91 -4.46 -12.53 -5.08
C SER A 91 -5.60 -12.09 -5.98
N THR A 92 -5.99 -12.98 -6.89
CA THR A 92 -7.07 -12.72 -7.85
C THR A 92 -8.24 -13.66 -7.62
N ASP A 93 -9.41 -13.30 -8.15
CA ASP A 93 -10.64 -14.11 -8.11
C ASP A 93 -10.53 -15.44 -8.90
N LYS A 94 -9.51 -15.56 -9.77
CA LYS A 94 -9.19 -16.82 -10.48
C LYS A 94 -8.16 -17.69 -9.74
N GLY A 95 -7.82 -17.35 -8.50
CA GLY A 95 -6.88 -18.11 -7.67
C GLY A 95 -5.40 -17.89 -8.02
N ARG A 96 -5.06 -16.91 -8.85
CA ARG A 96 -3.66 -16.53 -9.06
C ARG A 96 -3.13 -15.78 -7.85
N VAL A 97 -1.89 -16.12 -7.46
CA VAL A 97 -1.15 -15.45 -6.39
C VAL A 97 0.17 -14.97 -6.95
N ILE A 98 0.47 -13.70 -6.76
CA ILE A 98 1.63 -13.05 -7.35
C ILE A 98 2.36 -12.25 -6.29
N ARG A 99 3.67 -12.43 -6.21
CA ARG A 99 4.58 -11.68 -5.35
C ARG A 99 5.22 -10.55 -6.13
N VAL A 100 5.17 -9.34 -5.59
CA VAL A 100 5.72 -8.12 -6.20
C VAL A 100 6.56 -7.38 -5.19
N GLN A 101 7.74 -6.90 -5.60
CA GLN A 101 8.58 -6.04 -4.79
C GLN A 101 8.04 -4.61 -4.84
N VAL A 102 7.87 -3.99 -3.68
CA VAL A 102 7.31 -2.63 -3.60
C VAL A 102 8.15 -1.61 -4.36
N LYS A 103 9.47 -1.75 -4.36
CA LYS A 103 10.40 -0.85 -5.08
C LYS A 103 10.18 -0.80 -6.60
N GLU A 104 9.59 -1.85 -7.20
CA GLU A 104 9.29 -1.91 -8.64
C GLU A 104 8.03 -1.12 -9.01
N ILE A 105 7.20 -0.80 -8.02
CA ILE A 105 5.97 -0.04 -8.24
C ILE A 105 6.30 1.45 -8.28
N ARG A 106 5.84 2.13 -9.32
CA ARG A 106 6.11 3.55 -9.53
C ARG A 106 5.60 4.42 -8.39
N ILE A 107 6.42 5.38 -7.96
CA ILE A 107 5.99 6.47 -7.09
C ILE A 107 5.27 7.52 -7.95
N ALA A 108 4.07 7.90 -7.55
CA ALA A 108 3.25 8.90 -8.25
C ALA A 108 2.41 9.71 -7.26
N GLY A 109 2.11 10.94 -7.62
CA GLY A 109 1.25 11.81 -6.81
C GLY A 109 -0.16 11.24 -6.60
N ARG A 110 -0.84 11.69 -5.55
CA ARG A 110 -2.17 11.19 -5.15
C ARG A 110 -3.20 11.29 -6.30
N ASN A 111 -3.21 12.37 -7.02
CA ASN A 111 -4.20 12.65 -8.07
C ASN A 111 -3.83 12.01 -9.42
N THR A 112 -3.51 10.73 -9.42
CA THR A 112 -3.19 9.94 -10.61
C THR A 112 -3.89 8.59 -10.58
N GLN A 113 -4.00 7.92 -11.74
CA GLN A 113 -4.66 6.62 -11.89
C GLN A 113 -3.75 5.42 -11.58
N GLY A 114 -2.47 5.66 -11.35
CA GLY A 114 -1.49 4.59 -11.19
C GLY A 114 -1.03 3.96 -12.50
N VAL A 115 -0.19 2.94 -12.37
CA VAL A 115 0.37 2.14 -13.46
C VAL A 115 -0.07 0.69 -13.33
N ARG A 116 0.05 -0.08 -14.40
CA ARG A 116 -0.24 -1.52 -14.36
C ARG A 116 0.84 -2.24 -13.55
N ILE A 117 0.44 -2.89 -12.46
CA ILE A 117 1.32 -3.74 -11.63
C ILE A 117 1.29 -5.18 -12.14
N ILE A 118 0.11 -5.66 -12.53
CA ILE A 118 -0.10 -7.01 -13.02
C ILE A 118 -0.96 -6.99 -14.28
N LYS A 119 -0.62 -7.88 -15.23
CA LYS A 119 -1.47 -8.16 -16.39
C LYS A 119 -2.46 -9.27 -16.02
N LEU A 120 -3.74 -8.90 -15.98
CA LEU A 120 -4.85 -9.82 -15.75
C LEU A 120 -5.35 -10.42 -17.06
N SER A 121 -5.99 -11.57 -17.00
CA SER A 121 -6.53 -12.30 -18.16
C SER A 121 -8.06 -12.18 -18.18
N GLY A 122 -8.61 -11.69 -19.30
CA GLY A 122 -10.06 -11.57 -19.44
C GLY A 122 -10.71 -10.71 -18.36
N GLU A 123 -11.69 -11.28 -17.67
CA GLU A 123 -12.44 -10.61 -16.59
C GLU A 123 -11.83 -10.80 -15.20
N GLU A 124 -10.61 -11.34 -15.12
CA GLU A 124 -9.92 -11.55 -13.86
C GLU A 124 -9.73 -10.24 -13.08
N LYS A 125 -9.94 -10.29 -11.77
CA LYS A 125 -9.84 -9.15 -10.85
C LYS A 125 -8.89 -9.44 -9.70
N VAL A 126 -8.14 -8.42 -9.29
CA VAL A 126 -7.44 -8.45 -8.00
C VAL A 126 -8.47 -8.31 -6.90
N VAL A 127 -8.44 -9.22 -5.93
CA VAL A 127 -9.39 -9.22 -4.79
C VAL A 127 -8.74 -8.85 -3.48
N SER A 128 -7.44 -9.07 -3.33
CA SER A 128 -6.73 -8.65 -2.13
C SER A 128 -5.24 -8.41 -2.37
N ALA A 129 -4.65 -7.62 -1.49
CA ALA A 129 -3.22 -7.44 -1.38
C ALA A 129 -2.80 -7.48 0.09
N ILE A 130 -1.71 -8.14 0.38
CA ILE A 130 -1.11 -8.19 1.71
C ILE A 130 0.37 -7.85 1.64
N LYS A 131 0.87 -7.17 2.68
CA LYS A 131 2.29 -6.91 2.85
C LYS A 131 2.97 -8.12 3.48
N ILE A 132 4.16 -8.47 2.97
CA ILE A 132 5.05 -9.45 3.57
C ILE A 132 6.25 -8.71 4.13
N ASP A 133 6.58 -8.98 5.37
CA ASP A 133 7.83 -8.54 5.98
C ASP A 133 8.89 -9.63 5.77
N ASP A 134 9.95 -9.28 5.05
CA ASP A 134 11.05 -10.24 4.79
C ASP A 134 11.72 -10.75 6.08
N ASN A 135 11.72 -9.95 7.15
CA ASN A 135 12.24 -10.36 8.45
C ASN A 135 11.49 -11.57 9.04
N LEU A 136 10.18 -11.68 8.77
CA LEU A 136 9.38 -12.82 9.21
C LEU A 136 9.73 -14.12 8.47
N ILE A 137 10.16 -14.02 7.20
CA ILE A 137 10.53 -15.17 6.38
C ILE A 137 11.90 -15.69 6.81
N GLU A 138 12.88 -14.83 6.99
CA GLU A 138 14.21 -15.23 7.52
C GLU A 138 14.12 -15.86 8.90
N TRP A 139 13.29 -15.33 9.80
CA TRP A 139 13.11 -15.87 11.13
C TRP A 139 12.49 -17.27 11.10
N LYS A 140 11.50 -17.51 10.24
CA LYS A 140 10.88 -18.84 10.06
C LYS A 140 11.86 -19.85 9.46
N ILE A 141 12.66 -19.43 8.48
CA ILE A 141 13.68 -20.30 7.87
C ILE A 141 14.76 -20.65 8.89
N LYS A 142 15.28 -19.67 9.62
CA LYS A 142 16.27 -19.91 10.69
C LYS A 142 15.74 -20.84 11.79
N ARG A 143 14.49 -20.67 12.20
CA ARG A 143 13.88 -21.53 13.21
C ARG A 143 13.70 -22.96 12.70
N PHE A 144 13.22 -23.14 11.48
CA PHE A 144 13.06 -24.45 10.85
C PHE A 144 14.42 -25.18 10.72
N THR A 145 15.47 -24.46 10.33
CA THR A 145 16.82 -25.01 10.19
C THR A 145 17.41 -25.41 11.54
N LEU A 146 17.16 -24.64 12.61
CA LEU A 146 17.62 -24.95 13.97
C LEU A 146 16.88 -26.15 14.57
N GLU A 147 15.61 -26.33 14.33
CA GLU A 147 14.83 -27.46 14.84
C GLU A 147 15.14 -28.77 14.13
N HIS A 148 15.74 -28.77 12.94
CA HIS A 148 16.09 -29.96 12.15
C HIS A 148 17.59 -30.28 12.15
N LEU A 149 18.43 -29.46 12.78
CA LEU A 149 19.88 -29.64 12.90
C LEU A 149 20.36 -30.09 14.29
N THR A 150 19.46 -30.21 15.26
CA THR A 150 19.77 -30.82 16.55
C THR A 150 19.56 -32.32 16.47
N PRO A 151 20.63 -33.15 16.62
CA PRO A 151 20.51 -34.60 16.65
C PRO A 151 19.72 -35.09 17.86
#